data_db05561ba12bffce5dd6ed06af362bf7
#
_entry.id   db05561ba12bffce5dd6ed06af362bf7
#
_cell.length_a   1.000
_cell.length_b   1.000
_cell.length_c   1.000
_cell.angle_alpha   90.00
_cell.angle_beta   90.00
_cell.angle_gamma   90.00
#
_symmetry.space_group_name_H-M   'P 1'
#
loop_
_entity.id
_entity.type
_entity.pdbx_description
1 polymer ?
#
loop_
_entity_poly.entity_id
_entity_poly.type
_entity_poly.pdbx_seq_one_letter_code
_entity_poly.pdbx_strand_id
1 'polypeptide(L)'
;MPRRREVQKREILPDPKFGNIDVAKFVNILMESGKKSVAENIIYGAFDHIKEKSGKDPLEVFAAAVNNCKPMVEVKSRRVGGANYQVPVEVRPVRRMALSMRWLREAANKRSEKSMPQRLGGELLEAAESRGGAMKKRDEVHRMAEANKAFSHFRF
;
A
#
# COMPACT_ATOMS: atom_id res chain seq x y z
N MET A 1 -12.78 -12.14 -19.50
CA MET A 1 -12.01 -10.98 -19.98
C MET A 1 -12.62 -10.50 -21.30
N PRO A 2 -12.86 -9.20 -21.49
CA PRO A 2 -13.36 -8.68 -22.73
C PRO A 2 -12.29 -8.85 -23.83
N ARG A 3 -12.65 -9.49 -24.93
CA ARG A 3 -11.72 -9.73 -26.06
C ARG A 3 -11.69 -8.59 -27.08
N ARG A 4 -12.71 -7.73 -27.10
CA ARG A 4 -12.93 -6.74 -28.18
C ARG A 4 -12.74 -5.29 -27.76
N ARG A 5 -12.70 -4.98 -26.46
CA ARG A 5 -12.54 -3.61 -25.96
C ARG A 5 -11.87 -3.59 -24.59
N GLU A 6 -11.15 -2.53 -24.32
CA GLU A 6 -10.63 -2.22 -22.99
C GLU A 6 -11.76 -1.76 -22.07
N VAL A 7 -11.82 -2.30 -20.86
CA VAL A 7 -12.82 -1.89 -19.88
C VAL A 7 -12.44 -0.51 -19.33
N GLN A 8 -13.38 0.42 -19.42
CA GLN A 8 -13.20 1.76 -18.86
C GLN A 8 -12.99 1.68 -17.34
N LYS A 9 -11.97 2.37 -16.85
CA LYS A 9 -11.72 2.48 -15.41
C LYS A 9 -12.73 3.45 -14.80
N ARG A 10 -13.37 3.04 -13.71
CA ARG A 10 -14.27 3.93 -12.97
C ARG A 10 -13.45 5.05 -12.34
N GLU A 11 -13.94 6.28 -12.45
CA GLU A 11 -13.37 7.42 -11.75
C GLU A 11 -13.66 7.31 -10.26
N ILE A 12 -12.66 7.61 -9.45
CA ILE A 12 -12.77 7.62 -7.99
C ILE A 12 -12.94 9.09 -7.59
N LEU A 13 -14.07 9.40 -6.99
CA LEU A 13 -14.32 10.72 -6.42
C LEU A 13 -13.39 10.93 -5.21
N PRO A 14 -12.93 12.16 -4.97
CA PRO A 14 -12.13 12.48 -3.80
C PRO A 14 -12.93 12.25 -2.50
N ASP A 15 -12.21 12.04 -1.40
CA ASP A 15 -12.81 11.87 -0.09
C ASP A 15 -13.59 13.13 0.35
N PRO A 16 -14.82 13.00 0.88
CA PRO A 16 -15.66 14.16 1.22
C PRO A 16 -15.10 15.02 2.36
N LYS A 17 -14.33 14.44 3.28
CA LYS A 17 -13.79 15.18 4.44
C LYS A 17 -12.48 15.92 4.11
N PHE A 18 -11.62 15.31 3.34
CA PHE A 18 -10.27 15.84 3.04
C PHE A 18 -10.07 16.24 1.57
N GLY A 19 -11.03 15.96 0.69
CA GLY A 19 -10.91 16.27 -0.74
C GLY A 19 -9.76 15.54 -1.47
N ASN A 20 -9.24 14.45 -0.88
CA ASN A 20 -8.04 13.76 -1.36
C ASN A 20 -8.38 12.43 -2.03
N ILE A 21 -7.92 12.27 -3.29
CA ILE A 21 -8.16 11.06 -4.10
C ILE A 21 -7.41 9.84 -3.53
N ASP A 22 -6.23 10.03 -2.97
CA ASP A 22 -5.44 8.92 -2.44
C ASP A 22 -6.03 8.38 -1.13
N VAL A 23 -6.63 9.25 -0.31
CA VAL A 23 -7.45 8.85 0.85
C VAL A 23 -8.65 8.03 0.37
N ALA A 24 -9.37 8.47 -0.66
CA ALA A 24 -10.52 7.73 -1.22
C ALA A 24 -10.08 6.35 -1.77
N LYS A 25 -8.93 6.25 -2.44
CA LYS A 25 -8.36 4.95 -2.85
C LYS A 25 -8.04 4.06 -1.66
N PHE A 26 -7.52 4.65 -0.59
CA PHE A 26 -7.18 3.89 0.62
C PHE A 26 -8.43 3.38 1.34
N VAL A 27 -9.51 4.17 1.41
CA VAL A 27 -10.83 3.72 1.86
C VAL A 27 -11.27 2.47 1.10
N ASN A 28 -11.16 2.49 -0.23
CA ASN A 28 -11.55 1.35 -1.06
C ASN A 28 -10.67 0.10 -0.83
N ILE A 29 -9.40 0.28 -0.49
CA ILE A 29 -8.49 -0.84 -0.15
C ILE A 29 -8.78 -1.40 1.25
N LEU A 30 -9.14 -0.53 2.19
CA LEU A 30 -9.46 -0.92 3.56
C LEU A 30 -10.83 -1.58 3.67
N MET A 31 -11.76 -1.21 2.78
CA MET A 31 -13.14 -1.69 2.78
C MET A 31 -13.21 -3.21 2.63
N GLU A 32 -14.03 -3.83 3.48
CA GLU A 32 -14.37 -5.25 3.42
C GLU A 32 -15.89 -5.42 3.28
N SER A 33 -16.34 -6.38 2.49
CA SER A 33 -17.75 -6.72 2.27
C SER A 33 -18.62 -5.52 1.85
N GLY A 34 -18.06 -4.52 1.17
CA GLY A 34 -18.76 -3.32 0.73
C GLY A 34 -19.11 -2.31 1.82
N LYS A 35 -18.63 -2.49 3.05
CA LYS A 35 -18.90 -1.62 4.20
C LYS A 35 -18.05 -0.34 4.15
N LYS A 36 -18.37 0.56 3.21
CA LYS A 36 -17.55 1.75 2.96
C LYS A 36 -17.55 2.74 4.14
N SER A 37 -18.69 2.97 4.78
CA SER A 37 -18.80 3.89 5.93
C SER A 37 -17.92 3.45 7.12
N VAL A 38 -17.80 2.13 7.34
CA VAL A 38 -16.90 1.59 8.37
C VAL A 38 -15.43 1.88 8.03
N ALA A 39 -15.04 1.70 6.76
CA ALA A 39 -13.68 1.99 6.31
C ALA A 39 -13.34 3.49 6.42
N GLU A 40 -14.29 4.37 6.08
CA GLU A 40 -14.16 5.82 6.26
C GLU A 40 -13.96 6.18 7.74
N ASN A 41 -14.77 5.64 8.63
CA ASN A 41 -14.65 5.88 10.08
C ASN A 41 -13.30 5.39 10.64
N ILE A 42 -12.78 4.28 10.14
CA ILE A 42 -11.45 3.78 10.52
C ILE A 42 -10.35 4.75 10.12
N ILE A 43 -10.40 5.27 8.89
CA ILE A 43 -9.38 6.23 8.39
C ILE A 43 -9.47 7.55 9.14
N TYR A 44 -10.69 8.08 9.35
CA TYR A 44 -10.86 9.32 10.08
C TYR A 44 -10.40 9.19 11.53
N GLY A 45 -10.75 8.10 12.20
CA GLY A 45 -10.25 7.83 13.54
C GLY A 45 -8.74 7.60 13.62
N ALA A 46 -8.14 7.04 12.56
CA ALA A 46 -6.68 6.93 12.47
C ALA A 46 -6.02 8.30 12.31
N PHE A 47 -6.60 9.20 11.53
CA PHE A 47 -6.11 10.57 11.37
C PHE A 47 -6.24 11.39 12.65
N ASP A 48 -7.36 11.23 13.37
CA ASP A 48 -7.54 11.85 14.67
C ASP A 48 -6.49 11.34 15.67
N HIS A 49 -6.23 10.05 15.70
CA HIS A 49 -5.17 9.44 16.52
C HIS A 49 -3.76 9.96 16.17
N ILE A 50 -3.45 10.15 14.88
CA ILE A 50 -2.19 10.76 14.45
C ILE A 50 -2.03 12.17 14.99
N LYS A 51 -3.11 12.98 14.86
CA LYS A 51 -3.11 14.36 15.35
C LYS A 51 -2.93 14.45 16.87
N GLU A 52 -3.62 13.60 17.62
CA GLU A 52 -3.52 13.54 19.08
C GLU A 52 -2.11 13.12 19.54
N LYS A 53 -1.50 12.15 18.86
CA LYS A 53 -0.24 11.54 19.29
C LYS A 53 0.99 12.32 18.84
N SER A 54 0.97 12.92 17.65
CA SER A 54 2.15 13.57 17.05
C SER A 54 1.99 15.08 16.88
N GLY A 55 0.77 15.61 16.91
CA GLY A 55 0.48 17.02 16.60
C GLY A 55 0.71 17.41 15.13
N LYS A 56 1.12 16.45 14.26
CA LYS A 56 1.39 16.70 12.84
C LYS A 56 0.12 16.66 12.03
N ASP A 57 0.15 17.25 10.83
CA ASP A 57 -0.96 17.11 9.87
C ASP A 57 -1.10 15.65 9.42
N PRO A 58 -2.28 15.04 9.64
CA PRO A 58 -2.52 13.65 9.26
C PRO A 58 -2.35 13.35 7.77
N LEU A 59 -2.66 14.32 6.89
CA LEU A 59 -2.49 14.15 5.44
C LEU A 59 -1.03 14.10 5.03
N GLU A 60 -0.18 14.92 5.64
CA GLU A 60 1.27 14.90 5.41
C GLU A 60 1.87 13.57 5.88
N VAL A 61 1.50 13.11 7.08
CA VAL A 61 1.93 11.82 7.61
C VAL A 61 1.48 10.67 6.72
N PHE A 62 0.24 10.68 6.25
CA PHE A 62 -0.29 9.69 5.31
C PHE A 62 0.48 9.68 4.00
N ALA A 63 0.71 10.85 3.39
CA ALA A 63 1.46 10.98 2.15
C ALA A 63 2.91 10.47 2.31
N ALA A 64 3.58 10.84 3.39
CA ALA A 64 4.93 10.36 3.71
C ALA A 64 4.97 8.84 3.90
N ALA A 65 4.04 8.28 4.67
CA ALA A 65 3.93 6.84 4.91
C ALA A 65 3.73 6.06 3.59
N VAL A 66 2.79 6.49 2.76
CA VAL A 66 2.54 5.88 1.44
C VAL A 66 3.79 5.97 0.55
N ASN A 67 4.44 7.13 0.49
CA ASN A 67 5.63 7.32 -0.33
C ASN A 67 6.81 6.45 0.13
N ASN A 68 7.04 6.37 1.42
CA ASN A 68 8.11 5.54 1.99
C ASN A 68 7.90 4.04 1.72
N CYS A 69 6.64 3.58 1.73
CA CYS A 69 6.30 2.17 1.50
C CYS A 69 6.24 1.77 0.02
N LYS A 70 6.36 2.70 -0.95
CA LYS A 70 6.32 2.38 -2.38
C LYS A 70 7.51 1.54 -2.81
N PRO A 71 7.31 0.30 -3.34
CA PRO A 71 8.40 -0.50 -3.88
C PRO A 71 8.81 -0.01 -5.27
N MET A 72 10.10 0.00 -5.54
CA MET A 72 10.65 0.30 -6.87
C MET A 72 10.68 -0.95 -7.77
N VAL A 73 10.93 -2.11 -7.16
CA VAL A 73 11.06 -3.40 -7.82
C VAL A 73 10.23 -4.46 -7.11
N GLU A 74 9.75 -5.43 -7.85
CA GLU A 74 9.10 -6.65 -7.33
C GLU A 74 9.66 -7.88 -8.05
N VAL A 75 9.42 -9.05 -7.50
CA VAL A 75 9.83 -10.32 -8.11
C VAL A 75 8.61 -10.99 -8.73
N LYS A 76 8.72 -11.40 -10.00
CA LYS A 76 7.70 -12.18 -10.70
C LYS A 76 8.25 -13.53 -11.10
N SER A 77 7.48 -14.58 -10.84
CA SER A 77 7.80 -15.92 -11.31
C SER A 77 7.59 -16.01 -12.81
N ARG A 78 8.61 -16.51 -13.53
CA ARG A 78 8.56 -16.79 -14.97
C ARG A 78 9.05 -18.19 -15.25
N ARG A 79 8.38 -18.89 -16.14
CA ARG A 79 8.79 -20.23 -16.59
C ARG A 79 9.62 -20.10 -17.85
N VAL A 80 10.87 -20.56 -17.78
CA VAL A 80 11.82 -20.56 -18.90
C VAL A 80 12.44 -21.96 -19.00
N GLY A 81 12.33 -22.61 -20.16
CA GLY A 81 12.92 -23.94 -20.38
C GLY A 81 12.45 -25.02 -19.40
N GLY A 82 11.20 -24.92 -18.89
CA GLY A 82 10.66 -25.88 -17.91
C GLY A 82 10.95 -25.56 -16.44
N ALA A 83 11.87 -24.66 -16.12
CA ALA A 83 12.16 -24.20 -14.77
C ALA A 83 11.46 -22.87 -14.45
N ASN A 84 11.09 -22.68 -13.19
CA ASN A 84 10.51 -21.42 -12.71
C ASN A 84 11.61 -20.53 -12.11
N TYR A 85 11.75 -19.32 -12.66
CA TYR A 85 12.70 -18.32 -12.21
C TYR A 85 11.97 -17.15 -11.57
N GLN A 86 12.52 -16.62 -10.49
CA GLN A 86 12.07 -15.39 -9.84
C GLN A 86 12.78 -14.22 -10.50
N VAL A 87 12.06 -13.47 -11.33
CA VAL A 87 12.64 -12.39 -12.14
C VAL A 87 12.30 -11.03 -11.53
N PRO A 88 13.30 -10.20 -11.19
CA PRO A 88 13.07 -8.84 -10.70
C PRO A 88 12.54 -7.95 -11.84
N VAL A 89 11.46 -7.24 -11.57
CA VAL A 89 10.80 -6.33 -12.52
C VAL A 89 10.52 -5.00 -11.85
N GLU A 90 10.67 -3.92 -12.61
CA GLU A 90 10.28 -2.60 -12.15
C GLU A 90 8.76 -2.50 -11.97
N VAL A 91 8.32 -1.86 -10.90
CA VAL A 91 6.90 -1.69 -10.58
C VAL A 91 6.40 -0.38 -11.20
N ARG A 92 5.29 -0.42 -11.93
CA ARG A 92 4.63 0.77 -12.49
C ARG A 92 4.12 1.69 -11.38
N PRO A 93 4.13 3.04 -11.55
CA PRO A 93 3.75 4.00 -10.50
C PRO A 93 2.39 3.73 -9.84
N VAL A 94 1.37 3.41 -10.64
CA VAL A 94 0.02 3.09 -10.14
C VAL A 94 0.04 1.84 -9.24
N ARG A 95 0.83 0.83 -9.60
CA ARG A 95 0.98 -0.40 -8.83
C ARG A 95 1.82 -0.17 -7.56
N ARG A 96 2.85 0.70 -7.61
CA ARG A 96 3.63 1.08 -6.41
C ARG A 96 2.71 1.62 -5.31
N MET A 97 1.80 2.54 -5.68
CA MET A 97 0.82 3.10 -4.77
C MET A 97 -0.13 2.03 -4.21
N ALA A 98 -0.68 1.17 -5.08
CA ALA A 98 -1.59 0.12 -4.63
C ALA A 98 -0.91 -0.89 -3.69
N LEU A 99 0.35 -1.24 -3.94
CA LEU A 99 1.12 -2.14 -3.07
C LEU A 99 1.42 -1.49 -1.72
N SER A 100 1.86 -0.23 -1.69
CA SER A 100 2.13 0.48 -0.44
C SER A 100 0.90 0.54 0.47
N MET A 101 -0.25 0.88 -0.09
CA MET A 101 -1.51 0.95 0.66
C MET A 101 -1.95 -0.43 1.17
N ARG A 102 -1.81 -1.50 0.38
CA ARG A 102 -2.12 -2.86 0.83
C ARG A 102 -1.22 -3.30 1.97
N TRP A 103 0.08 -3.03 1.88
CA TRP A 103 1.04 -3.40 2.92
C TRP A 103 0.79 -2.62 4.22
N LEU A 104 0.42 -1.34 4.13
CA LEU A 104 0.00 -0.56 5.29
C LEU A 104 -1.23 -1.16 5.98
N ARG A 105 -2.25 -1.57 5.20
CA ARG A 105 -3.43 -2.27 5.73
C ARG A 105 -3.05 -3.61 6.39
N GLU A 106 -2.26 -4.43 5.71
CA GLU A 106 -1.84 -5.75 6.21
C GLU A 106 -0.98 -5.63 7.47
N ALA A 107 -0.08 -4.66 7.51
CA ALA A 107 0.74 -4.39 8.68
C ALA A 107 -0.11 -3.90 9.87
N ALA A 108 -1.04 -2.97 9.63
CA ALA A 108 -1.98 -2.49 10.65
C ALA A 108 -2.82 -3.63 11.23
N ASN A 109 -3.31 -4.55 10.40
CA ASN A 109 -4.08 -5.71 10.87
C ASN A 109 -3.30 -6.64 11.83
N LYS A 110 -1.99 -6.69 11.70
CA LYS A 110 -1.10 -7.52 12.54
C LYS A 110 -0.71 -6.87 13.86
N ARG A 111 -1.03 -5.59 14.05
CA ARG A 111 -0.72 -4.86 15.29
C ARG A 111 -1.62 -5.30 16.44
N SER A 112 -1.16 -5.07 17.65
CA SER A 112 -1.81 -5.52 18.89
C SER A 112 -2.70 -4.49 19.55
N GLU A 113 -2.78 -3.25 19.04
CA GLU A 113 -3.64 -2.20 19.60
C GLU A 113 -5.12 -2.61 19.55
N LYS A 114 -5.91 -2.07 20.49
CA LYS A 114 -7.29 -2.48 20.74
C LYS A 114 -8.23 -2.26 19.54
N SER A 115 -8.11 -1.14 18.84
CA SER A 115 -9.01 -0.76 17.75
C SER A 115 -8.27 -0.59 16.42
N MET A 116 -8.97 -0.81 15.30
CA MET A 116 -8.37 -0.66 13.97
C MET A 116 -7.91 0.78 13.66
N PRO A 117 -8.61 1.85 14.06
CA PRO A 117 -8.12 3.21 13.93
C PRO A 117 -6.77 3.44 14.62
N GLN A 118 -6.59 2.91 15.83
CA GLN A 118 -5.33 3.02 16.58
C GLN A 118 -4.20 2.23 15.89
N ARG A 119 -4.49 1.00 15.43
CA ARG A 119 -3.53 0.18 14.68
C ARG A 119 -3.07 0.87 13.41
N LEU A 120 -4.02 1.39 12.64
CA LEU A 120 -3.72 2.09 11.39
C LEU A 120 -2.95 3.39 11.63
N GLY A 121 -3.38 4.21 12.58
CA GLY A 121 -2.69 5.44 12.96
C GLY A 121 -1.27 5.20 13.44
N GLY A 122 -1.06 4.17 14.27
CA GLY A 122 0.26 3.74 14.72
C GLY A 122 1.17 3.30 13.58
N GLU A 123 0.65 2.48 12.64
CA GLU A 123 1.43 2.03 11.48
C GLU A 123 1.79 3.19 10.54
N LEU A 124 0.85 4.12 10.30
CA LEU A 124 1.11 5.31 9.47
C LEU A 124 2.20 6.21 10.07
N LEU A 125 2.19 6.42 11.38
CA LEU A 125 3.23 7.20 12.07
C LEU A 125 4.61 6.53 11.92
N GLU A 126 4.71 5.23 12.20
CA GLU A 126 5.95 4.48 12.06
C GLU A 126 6.45 4.45 10.61
N ALA A 127 5.55 4.24 9.64
CA ALA A 127 5.88 4.23 8.22
C ALA A 127 6.36 5.60 7.71
N ALA A 128 5.79 6.69 8.21
CA ALA A 128 6.27 8.05 7.91
C ALA A 128 7.71 8.28 8.40
N GLU A 129 8.10 7.62 9.49
CA GLU A 129 9.46 7.62 10.04
C GLU A 129 10.34 6.49 9.48
N SER A 130 9.94 5.87 8.37
CA SER A 130 10.64 4.76 7.72
C SER A 130 10.81 3.52 8.62
N ARG A 131 9.86 3.27 9.51
CA ARG A 131 9.78 2.11 10.41
C ARG A 131 8.47 1.34 10.20
N GLY A 132 8.21 0.32 10.97
CA GLY A 132 6.96 -0.43 10.96
C GLY A 132 6.93 -1.65 10.05
N GLY A 133 5.80 -2.35 10.06
CA GLY A 133 5.61 -3.62 9.37
C GLY A 133 5.56 -3.48 7.85
N ALA A 134 4.94 -2.42 7.35
CA ALA A 134 4.85 -2.13 5.92
C ALA A 134 6.23 -1.82 5.31
N MET A 135 7.07 -1.09 6.04
CA MET A 135 8.45 -0.81 5.64
C MET A 135 9.30 -2.08 5.58
N LYS A 136 9.19 -2.94 6.59
CA LYS A 136 9.86 -4.26 6.58
C LYS A 136 9.46 -5.08 5.37
N LYS A 137 8.18 -5.03 4.98
CA LYS A 137 7.69 -5.74 3.78
C LYS A 137 8.26 -5.18 2.50
N ARG A 138 8.37 -3.86 2.35
CA ARG A 138 9.05 -3.21 1.22
C ARG A 138 10.50 -3.68 1.12
N ASP A 139 11.23 -3.63 2.23
CA ASP A 139 12.65 -3.98 2.27
C ASP A 139 12.89 -5.48 2.01
N GLU A 140 11.97 -6.34 2.46
CA GLU A 140 11.97 -7.77 2.13
C GLU A 140 11.83 -7.98 0.61
N VAL A 141 10.88 -7.31 -0.03
CA VAL A 141 10.66 -7.41 -1.49
C VAL A 141 11.86 -6.88 -2.27
N HIS A 142 12.45 -5.76 -1.85
CA HIS A 142 13.66 -5.22 -2.47
C HIS A 142 14.85 -6.18 -2.30
N ARG A 143 15.01 -6.79 -1.15
CA ARG A 143 16.06 -7.78 -0.87
C ARG A 143 15.91 -9.04 -1.72
N MET A 144 14.68 -9.53 -1.88
CA MET A 144 14.38 -10.64 -2.79
C MET A 144 14.70 -10.29 -4.24
N ALA A 145 14.39 -9.08 -4.68
CA ALA A 145 14.70 -8.62 -6.03
C ALA A 145 16.21 -8.51 -6.26
N GLU A 146 16.97 -8.03 -5.29
CA GLU A 146 18.44 -7.94 -5.36
C GLU A 146 19.07 -9.34 -5.39
N ALA A 147 18.60 -10.27 -4.55
CA ALA A 147 19.08 -11.65 -4.54
C ALA A 147 18.85 -12.39 -5.89
N ASN A 148 17.80 -12.00 -6.61
CA ASN A 148 17.47 -12.58 -7.93
C ASN A 148 17.94 -11.72 -9.12
N LYS A 149 18.81 -10.75 -8.89
CA LYS A 149 19.29 -9.81 -9.93
C LYS A 149 19.94 -10.51 -11.13
N ALA A 150 20.59 -11.65 -10.90
CA ALA A 150 21.20 -12.48 -11.95
C ALA A 150 20.20 -12.93 -13.03
N PHE A 151 18.90 -13.04 -12.70
CA PHE A 151 17.84 -13.44 -13.62
C PHE A 151 17.13 -12.27 -14.31
N SER A 152 17.62 -11.04 -14.16
CA SER A 152 17.01 -9.84 -14.75
C SER A 152 16.94 -9.87 -16.28
N HIS A 153 17.82 -10.60 -16.94
CA HIS A 153 17.82 -10.79 -18.39
C HIS A 153 16.64 -11.63 -18.91
N PHE A 154 15.92 -12.36 -18.07
CA PHE A 154 14.66 -13.04 -18.41
C PHE A 154 13.45 -12.12 -18.40
N ARG A 155 13.67 -10.83 -18.37
CA ARG A 155 12.63 -9.79 -18.45
C ARG A 155 12.18 -9.63 -19.91
N PHE A 156 10.93 -9.95 -20.20
CA PHE A 156 10.27 -9.73 -21.48
C PHE A 156 9.07 -8.79 -21.30
#